data_f6f0ea95793f91668eb65a7db73ff62a
#
_entry.id   f6f0ea95793f91668eb65a7db73ff62a
#
_cell.length_a   1.000
_cell.length_b   1.000
_cell.length_c   1.000
_cell.angle_alpha   90.00
_cell.angle_beta   90.00
_cell.angle_gamma   90.00
#
_symmetry.space_group_name_H-M   'P 1'
#
loop_
_entity.id
_entity.type
_entity.pdbx_description
1 polymer ?
#
loop_
_entity_poly.entity_id
_entity_poly.type
_entity_poly.pdbx_seq_one_letter_code
_entity_poly.pdbx_strand_id
1 'polypeptide(L)'
;MNEDFYNSVHFELASEIGQKAVIIATLQAQLKNCREYAQKLEGEKQELQKAKDELQADFEELQKEKEELQNQLNELKVEGAE
;
A
#
# COMPACT_ATOMS: atom_id res chain seq x y z
N MET A 1 -23.18 50.86 -25.55
CA MET A 1 -23.42 49.50 -26.03
C MET A 1 -22.16 48.63 -25.98
N ASN A 2 -21.06 49.13 -26.53
CA ASN A 2 -19.82 48.34 -26.56
C ASN A 2 -19.21 48.07 -25.18
N GLU A 3 -19.31 49.03 -24.25
CA GLU A 3 -18.81 48.82 -22.89
C GLU A 3 -19.56 47.73 -22.13
N ASP A 4 -20.87 47.70 -22.25
CA ASP A 4 -21.70 46.66 -21.60
C ASP A 4 -21.41 45.28 -22.15
N PHE A 5 -21.18 45.20 -23.46
CA PHE A 5 -20.80 43.95 -24.10
C PHE A 5 -19.45 43.44 -23.60
N TYR A 6 -18.42 44.31 -23.56
CA TYR A 6 -17.09 43.93 -23.10
C TYR A 6 -17.09 43.59 -21.60
N ASN A 7 -17.82 44.34 -20.79
CA ASN A 7 -17.94 44.04 -19.38
C ASN A 7 -18.60 42.73 -19.11
N SER A 8 -19.62 42.38 -19.90
CA SER A 8 -20.29 41.08 -19.83
C SER A 8 -19.35 39.95 -20.18
N VAL A 9 -18.58 40.09 -21.27
CA VAL A 9 -17.57 39.11 -21.68
C VAL A 9 -16.51 38.94 -20.60
N HIS A 10 -15.98 40.00 -20.05
CA HIS A 10 -14.98 39.96 -18.99
C HIS A 10 -15.50 39.26 -17.73
N PHE A 11 -16.75 39.53 -17.36
CA PHE A 11 -17.38 38.91 -16.21
C PHE A 11 -17.51 37.39 -16.41
N GLU A 12 -17.98 36.98 -17.58
CA GLU A 12 -18.12 35.55 -17.90
C GLU A 12 -16.77 34.85 -17.91
N LEU A 13 -15.76 35.47 -18.50
CA LEU A 13 -14.41 34.91 -18.52
C LEU A 13 -13.83 34.77 -17.11
N ALA A 14 -13.98 35.78 -16.27
CA ALA A 14 -13.53 35.76 -14.89
C ALA A 14 -14.23 34.63 -14.10
N SER A 15 -15.55 34.46 -14.33
CA SER A 15 -16.33 33.40 -13.69
C SER A 15 -15.84 32.03 -14.10
N GLU A 16 -15.61 31.81 -15.41
CA GLU A 16 -15.09 30.52 -15.92
C GLU A 16 -13.69 30.23 -15.39
N ILE A 17 -12.82 31.23 -15.41
CA ILE A 17 -11.45 31.08 -14.89
C ILE A 17 -11.49 30.69 -13.41
N GLY A 18 -12.34 31.37 -12.62
CA GLY A 18 -12.52 31.06 -11.21
C GLY A 18 -13.00 29.63 -10.98
N GLN A 19 -14.00 29.20 -11.73
CA GLN A 19 -14.53 27.83 -11.64
C GLN A 19 -13.47 26.79 -12.01
N LYS A 20 -12.73 27.03 -13.08
CA LYS A 20 -11.67 26.12 -13.51
C LYS A 20 -10.53 26.08 -12.50
N ALA A 21 -10.18 27.22 -11.91
CA ALA A 21 -9.16 27.29 -10.87
C ALA A 21 -9.54 26.43 -9.66
N VAL A 22 -10.81 26.46 -9.23
CA VAL A 22 -11.31 25.62 -8.14
C VAL A 22 -11.22 24.15 -8.50
N ILE A 23 -11.61 23.78 -9.71
CA ILE A 23 -11.55 22.41 -10.22
C ILE A 23 -10.09 21.92 -10.21
N ILE A 24 -9.18 22.71 -10.74
CA ILE A 24 -7.75 22.37 -10.80
C ILE A 24 -7.20 22.16 -9.38
N ALA A 25 -7.48 23.09 -8.46
CA ALA A 25 -7.02 22.98 -7.07
C ALA A 25 -7.57 21.74 -6.39
N THR A 26 -8.85 21.41 -6.62
CA THR A 26 -9.49 20.22 -6.09
C THR A 26 -8.82 18.96 -6.62
N LEU A 27 -8.60 18.90 -7.93
CA LEU A 27 -7.94 17.76 -8.56
C LEU A 27 -6.50 17.58 -8.07
N GLN A 28 -5.77 18.67 -7.89
CA GLN A 28 -4.41 18.63 -7.35
C GLN A 28 -4.40 18.07 -5.93
N ALA A 29 -5.35 18.50 -5.08
CA ALA A 29 -5.47 18.01 -3.71
C ALA A 29 -5.82 16.51 -3.70
N GLN A 30 -6.74 16.07 -4.56
CA GLN A 30 -7.10 14.67 -4.69
C GLN A 30 -5.90 13.84 -5.17
N LEU A 31 -5.16 14.34 -6.14
CA LEU A 31 -3.96 13.67 -6.65
C LEU A 31 -2.91 13.51 -5.56
N LYS A 32 -2.67 14.54 -4.77
CA LYS A 32 -1.76 14.50 -3.63
C LYS A 32 -2.17 13.43 -2.63
N ASN A 33 -3.46 13.40 -2.27
CA ASN A 33 -4.01 12.41 -1.35
C ASN A 33 -3.84 10.98 -1.89
N CYS A 34 -4.10 10.79 -3.18
CA CYS A 34 -3.92 9.48 -3.82
C CYS A 34 -2.47 9.03 -3.80
N ARG A 35 -1.53 9.94 -4.04
CA ARG A 35 -0.09 9.63 -3.99
C ARG A 35 0.36 9.26 -2.59
N GLU A 36 -0.10 9.98 -1.58
CA GLU A 36 0.20 9.68 -0.18
C GLU A 36 -0.35 8.32 0.23
N TYR A 37 -1.57 8.03 -0.19
CA TYR A 37 -2.21 6.73 0.05
C TYR A 37 -1.45 5.61 -0.64
N ALA A 38 -1.05 5.81 -1.90
CA ALA A 38 -0.27 4.83 -2.64
C ALA A 38 1.08 4.54 -1.99
N GLN A 39 1.76 5.58 -1.49
CA GLN A 39 3.03 5.43 -0.77
C GLN A 39 2.84 4.64 0.53
N LYS A 40 1.76 4.92 1.25
CA LYS A 40 1.42 4.19 2.48
C LYS A 40 1.18 2.72 2.20
N LEU A 41 0.40 2.42 1.15
CA LEU A 41 0.12 1.05 0.74
C LEU A 41 1.39 0.32 0.31
N GLU A 42 2.29 0.99 -0.39
CA GLU A 42 3.58 0.40 -0.79
C GLU A 42 4.43 0.05 0.43
N GLY A 43 4.46 0.94 1.43
CA GLY A 43 5.14 0.69 2.70
C GLY A 43 4.55 -0.51 3.44
N GLU A 44 3.23 -0.58 3.55
CA GLU A 44 2.53 -1.70 4.18
C GLU A 44 2.80 -3.02 3.43
N LYS A 45 2.82 -2.96 2.10
CA LYS A 45 3.13 -4.11 1.26
C LYS A 45 4.53 -4.65 1.55
N GLN A 46 5.52 -3.75 1.66
CA GLN A 46 6.89 -4.13 1.96
C GLN A 46 7.02 -4.75 3.35
N GLU A 47 6.34 -4.18 4.34
CA GLU A 47 6.32 -4.73 5.70
C GLU A 47 5.69 -6.11 5.74
N LEU A 48 4.58 -6.31 5.03
CA LEU A 48 3.91 -7.61 4.93
C LEU A 48 4.79 -8.64 4.23
N GLN A 49 5.49 -8.25 3.18
CA GLN A 49 6.41 -9.14 2.48
C GLN A 49 7.55 -9.58 3.39
N LYS A 50 8.11 -8.67 4.17
CA LYS A 50 9.15 -8.96 5.14
C LYS A 50 8.65 -9.90 6.23
N ALA A 51 7.46 -9.64 6.78
CA ALA A 51 6.85 -10.49 7.80
C ALA A 51 6.59 -11.90 7.25
N LYS A 52 6.13 -11.98 6.01
CA LYS A 52 5.90 -13.25 5.32
C LYS A 52 7.20 -14.04 5.17
N ASP A 53 8.27 -13.39 4.76
CA ASP A 53 9.58 -14.03 4.58
C ASP A 53 10.14 -14.54 5.91
N GLU A 54 10.02 -13.75 6.97
CA GLU A 54 10.42 -14.16 8.32
C GLU A 54 9.62 -15.36 8.83
N LEU A 55 8.31 -15.34 8.60
CA LEU A 55 7.42 -16.43 8.98
C LEU A 55 7.74 -17.71 8.20
N GLN A 56 8.07 -17.58 6.93
CA GLN A 56 8.47 -18.70 6.09
C GLN A 56 9.76 -19.34 6.60
N ALA A 57 10.76 -18.53 6.97
CA ALA A 57 12.01 -18.99 7.53
C ALA A 57 11.80 -19.71 8.86
N ASP A 58 10.96 -19.16 9.74
CA ASP A 58 10.62 -19.77 11.03
C ASP A 58 9.91 -21.11 10.83
N PHE A 59 9.01 -21.17 9.86
CA PHE A 59 8.29 -22.41 9.52
C PHE A 59 9.28 -23.51 9.08
N GLU A 60 10.22 -23.18 8.21
CA GLU A 60 11.22 -24.12 7.72
C GLU A 60 12.12 -24.62 8.86
N GLU A 61 12.52 -23.72 9.76
CA GLU A 61 13.32 -24.09 10.92
C GLU A 61 12.55 -25.04 11.85
N LEU A 62 11.30 -24.73 12.16
CA LEU A 62 10.44 -25.60 12.96
C LEU A 62 10.22 -26.96 12.31
N GLN A 63 10.11 -27.01 11.00
CA GLN A 63 9.96 -28.25 10.25
C GLN A 63 11.21 -29.14 10.42
N LYS A 64 12.39 -28.55 10.36
CA LYS A 64 13.66 -29.27 10.60
C LYS A 64 13.76 -29.80 12.03
N GLU A 65 13.43 -28.95 13.01
CA GLU A 65 13.43 -29.37 14.43
C GLU A 65 12.46 -30.53 14.67
N LYS A 66 11.30 -30.46 14.06
CA LYS A 66 10.29 -31.52 14.12
C LYS A 66 10.84 -32.84 13.56
N GLU A 67 11.49 -32.80 12.42
CA GLU A 67 12.08 -33.98 11.79
C GLU A 67 13.20 -34.58 12.65
N GLU A 68 14.07 -33.74 13.21
CA GLU A 68 15.14 -34.19 14.11
C GLU A 68 14.58 -34.85 15.34
N LEU A 69 13.57 -34.25 15.97
CA LEU A 69 12.92 -34.81 17.16
C LEU A 69 12.22 -36.11 16.82
N GLN A 70 11.58 -36.23 15.65
CA GLN A 70 10.95 -37.45 15.19
C GLN A 70 11.97 -38.54 15.01
N ASN A 71 13.14 -38.26 14.41
CA ASN A 71 14.22 -39.19 14.23
C ASN A 71 14.79 -39.67 15.56
N GLN A 72 15.01 -38.74 16.51
CA GLN A 72 15.48 -39.08 17.85
C GLN A 72 14.49 -40.00 18.57
N LEU A 73 13.19 -39.70 18.45
CA LEU A 73 12.14 -40.50 19.06
C LEU A 73 12.14 -41.93 18.45
N ASN A 74 12.30 -42.05 17.14
CA ASN A 74 12.36 -43.33 16.46
C ASN A 74 13.58 -44.14 16.91
N GLU A 75 14.73 -43.49 17.08
CA GLU A 75 15.95 -44.15 17.59
C GLU A 75 15.73 -44.69 19.02
N LEU A 76 15.11 -43.88 19.89
CA LEU A 76 14.80 -44.31 21.24
C LEU A 76 13.80 -45.48 21.27
N LYS A 77 12.83 -45.47 20.38
CA LYS A 77 11.88 -46.59 20.24
C LYS A 77 12.57 -47.89 19.79
N VAL A 78 13.51 -47.77 18.86
CA VAL A 78 14.29 -48.95 18.38
C VAL A 78 15.15 -49.49 19.51
N GLU A 79 15.87 -48.64 20.24
CA GLU A 79 16.68 -49.05 21.40
C GLU A 79 15.82 -49.68 22.48
N GLY A 80 14.66 -49.14 22.75
CA GLY A 80 13.72 -49.69 23.73
C GLY A 80 13.12 -51.03 23.33
N ALA A 81 13.13 -51.36 22.05
CA ALA A 81 12.63 -52.62 21.54
C ALA A 81 13.63 -53.80 21.66
N GLU A 82 14.89 -53.43 21.84
CA GLU A 82 15.94 -54.43 22.09
C GLU A 82 15.95 -54.86 23.55
#